data_d6a38a6bd1d5d0977f8ebec692459626
#
_entry.id   d6a38a6bd1d5d0977f8ebec692459626
#
_cell.length_a   1.000
_cell.length_b   1.000
_cell.length_c   1.000
_cell.angle_alpha   90.00
_cell.angle_beta   90.00
_cell.angle_gamma   90.00
#
_symmetry.space_group_name_H-M   'P 1'
#
loop_
_entity.id
_entity.type
_entity.pdbx_description
1 polymer ?
#
loop_
_entity_poly.entity_id
_entity_poly.type
_entity_poly.pdbx_seq_one_letter_code
_entity_poly.pdbx_strand_id
1 'polypeptide(L)'
;VPSFTGTIPSAFLGFEPAIDGTADDVVIEVALAPIDGPGGILGQAGPRYVHNEFLTLTGVMFFDVADLAFLESLDLFEEVIVHEMGHVLGVGTLWNVEHYGYPRTLREGPDSNPYFNGHKGNVHWNAEGGLGELPIENEGGPGTRLSHWRESSMNNELMTGYLNLGENPLSRITAGSLKDLGYGTSNKGESYDLPKGTPGVDISEFAESNEGQGLNIAKMEIILEPIGLVTNE
;
A
#
# COMPACT_ATOMS: atom_id res chain seq x y z
N VAL A 1 16.96 -1.45 -5.08
CA VAL A 1 16.38 -0.79 -6.28
C VAL A 1 17.51 -0.64 -7.30
N PRO A 2 17.27 -0.83 -8.61
CA PRO A 2 18.28 -0.55 -9.63
C PRO A 2 18.71 0.91 -9.61
N SER A 3 20.00 1.19 -9.84
CA SER A 3 20.50 2.55 -9.96
C SER A 3 19.93 3.25 -11.19
N PHE A 4 19.58 4.50 -11.06
CA PHE A 4 19.19 5.39 -12.16
C PHE A 4 20.15 6.57 -12.22
N THR A 5 20.53 6.99 -13.44
CA THR A 5 21.29 8.22 -13.64
C THR A 5 20.58 9.11 -14.65
N GLY A 6 20.22 10.31 -14.24
CA GLY A 6 19.49 11.27 -15.07
C GLY A 6 18.80 12.33 -14.23
N THR A 7 17.83 13.00 -14.86
CA THR A 7 17.03 14.03 -14.19
C THR A 7 15.58 13.63 -14.18
N ILE A 8 14.97 13.59 -13.00
CA ILE A 8 13.53 13.40 -12.81
C ILE A 8 12.94 14.68 -12.20
N PRO A 9 11.97 15.31 -12.86
CA PRO A 9 11.38 16.53 -12.34
C PRO A 9 10.63 16.28 -11.02
N SER A 10 10.63 17.31 -10.15
CA SER A 10 9.85 17.28 -8.91
C SER A 10 8.34 17.08 -9.19
N ALA A 11 7.64 16.47 -8.25
CA ALA A 11 6.19 16.47 -8.19
C ALA A 11 5.64 17.88 -7.97
N PHE A 12 6.41 18.75 -7.35
CA PHE A 12 6.01 20.08 -6.95
C PHE A 12 6.49 21.14 -7.91
N LEU A 13 5.56 21.96 -8.41
CA LEU A 13 5.90 23.01 -9.36
C LEU A 13 6.82 24.06 -8.74
N GLY A 14 7.93 24.36 -9.43
CA GLY A 14 8.91 25.36 -9.00
C GLY A 14 9.96 24.85 -8.01
N PHE A 15 9.97 23.56 -7.72
CA PHE A 15 11.01 22.94 -6.91
C PHE A 15 12.13 22.36 -7.79
N GLU A 16 13.30 22.14 -7.17
CA GLU A 16 14.41 21.44 -7.81
C GLU A 16 13.98 20.01 -8.20
N PRO A 17 14.60 19.40 -9.21
CA PRO A 17 14.30 18.04 -9.60
C PRO A 17 14.33 17.06 -8.42
N ALA A 18 13.43 16.09 -8.41
CA ALA A 18 13.44 14.99 -7.43
C ALA A 18 14.74 14.17 -7.51
N ILE A 19 15.26 14.00 -8.72
CA ILE A 19 16.59 13.42 -8.98
C ILE A 19 17.31 14.32 -9.99
N ASP A 20 18.57 14.66 -9.70
CA ASP A 20 19.51 15.27 -10.63
C ASP A 20 20.88 14.62 -10.43
N GLY A 21 21.18 13.60 -11.21
CA GLY A 21 22.36 12.76 -11.06
C GLY A 21 22.02 11.28 -10.86
N THR A 22 22.74 10.61 -9.97
CA THR A 22 22.55 9.18 -9.72
C THR A 22 21.76 8.95 -8.43
N ALA A 23 20.70 8.13 -8.52
CA ALA A 23 19.95 7.61 -7.39
C ALA A 23 19.99 6.08 -7.42
N ASP A 24 20.23 5.45 -6.29
CA ASP A 24 20.30 4.00 -6.06
C ASP A 24 19.24 3.51 -5.07
N ASP A 25 18.43 4.44 -4.56
CA ASP A 25 17.32 4.23 -3.66
C ASP A 25 16.03 4.86 -4.20
N VAL A 26 14.91 4.62 -3.49
CA VAL A 26 13.63 5.29 -3.76
C VAL A 26 13.67 6.71 -3.24
N VAL A 27 13.30 7.68 -4.07
CA VAL A 27 13.14 9.08 -3.67
C VAL A 27 11.66 9.38 -3.49
N ILE A 28 11.25 9.73 -2.28
CA ILE A 28 9.85 10.07 -1.97
C ILE A 28 9.75 11.56 -1.66
N GLU A 29 8.98 12.28 -2.46
CA GLU A 29 8.65 13.68 -2.21
C GLU A 29 7.38 13.73 -1.36
N VAL A 30 7.44 14.46 -0.24
CA VAL A 30 6.33 14.56 0.71
C VAL A 30 5.91 16.02 0.87
N ALA A 31 4.61 16.28 0.85
CA ALA A 31 4.07 17.60 1.15
C ALA A 31 2.88 17.53 2.10
N LEU A 32 2.80 18.56 2.94
CA LEU A 32 1.59 18.91 3.68
C LEU A 32 0.86 20.00 2.90
N ALA A 33 -0.39 19.77 2.56
CA ALA A 33 -1.19 20.69 1.75
C ALA A 33 -2.64 20.71 2.22
N PRO A 34 -3.38 21.80 2.02
CA PRO A 34 -4.82 21.74 2.15
C PRO A 34 -5.39 20.94 0.98
N ILE A 35 -5.99 19.79 1.26
CA ILE A 35 -6.60 18.91 0.23
C ILE A 35 -8.10 19.24 0.13
N ASP A 36 -8.91 18.81 1.09
CA ASP A 36 -10.35 19.02 1.07
C ASP A 36 -10.95 19.37 2.46
N GLY A 37 -10.10 19.48 3.47
CA GLY A 37 -10.46 19.88 4.82
C GLY A 37 -10.79 18.72 5.75
N PRO A 38 -11.18 19.03 7.00
CA PRO A 38 -11.25 18.02 8.06
C PRO A 38 -12.20 16.85 7.75
N GLY A 39 -11.72 15.62 7.89
CA GLY A 39 -12.50 14.39 7.78
C GLY A 39 -12.79 13.96 6.34
N GLY A 40 -12.16 14.59 5.35
CA GLY A 40 -12.16 14.20 3.96
C GLY A 40 -10.99 13.29 3.60
N ILE A 41 -10.22 13.65 2.56
CA ILE A 41 -9.03 12.91 2.13
C ILE A 41 -7.86 13.21 3.06
N LEU A 42 -7.38 12.22 3.79
CA LEU A 42 -6.22 12.33 4.68
C LEU A 42 -4.91 12.38 3.92
N GLY A 43 -4.81 11.56 2.87
CA GLY A 43 -3.57 11.37 2.13
C GLY A 43 -3.80 11.00 0.67
N GLN A 44 -2.75 11.23 -0.09
CA GLN A 44 -2.65 10.80 -1.49
C GLN A 44 -1.23 10.31 -1.69
N ALA A 45 -1.06 9.08 -2.13
CA ALA A 45 0.25 8.50 -2.31
C ALA A 45 0.33 7.56 -3.51
N GLY A 46 1.53 7.39 -4.02
CA GLY A 46 1.82 6.39 -5.04
C GLY A 46 3.16 6.60 -5.73
N PRO A 47 3.55 5.62 -6.55
CA PRO A 47 4.72 5.74 -7.40
C PRO A 47 4.50 6.80 -8.49
N ARG A 48 5.54 7.57 -8.82
CA ARG A 48 5.52 8.50 -9.96
C ARG A 48 6.27 7.96 -11.15
N TYR A 49 7.53 7.64 -10.94
CA TYR A 49 8.36 6.98 -11.95
C TYR A 49 8.81 5.63 -11.43
N VAL A 50 8.70 4.63 -12.27
CA VAL A 50 9.10 3.26 -11.96
C VAL A 50 10.14 2.78 -12.96
N HIS A 51 11.02 1.90 -12.50
CA HIS A 51 11.96 1.20 -13.38
C HIS A 51 11.22 0.24 -14.32
N ASN A 52 11.87 -0.15 -15.40
CA ASN A 52 11.36 -1.19 -16.30
C ASN A 52 11.12 -2.56 -15.62
N GLU A 53 11.65 -2.76 -14.44
CA GLU A 53 11.39 -3.92 -13.56
C GLU A 53 10.21 -3.70 -12.61
N PHE A 54 9.51 -2.57 -12.74
CA PHE A 54 8.38 -2.15 -11.88
C PHE A 54 8.73 -2.00 -10.40
N LEU A 55 9.92 -1.51 -10.12
CA LEU A 55 10.29 -0.99 -8.82
C LEU A 55 10.20 0.54 -8.84
N THR A 56 9.65 1.12 -7.80
CA THR A 56 9.52 2.56 -7.69
C THR A 56 10.88 3.24 -7.65
N LEU A 57 11.09 4.21 -8.51
CA LEU A 57 12.24 5.11 -8.48
C LEU A 57 11.91 6.39 -7.71
N THR A 58 10.78 7.03 -8.08
CA THR A 58 10.29 8.18 -7.33
C THR A 58 8.81 7.99 -6.99
N GLY A 59 8.43 8.46 -5.82
CA GLY A 59 7.06 8.50 -5.37
C GLY A 59 6.69 9.85 -4.76
N VAL A 60 5.42 10.02 -4.50
CA VAL A 60 4.90 11.23 -3.87
C VAL A 60 3.89 10.89 -2.81
N MET A 61 3.88 11.66 -1.75
CA MET A 61 2.89 11.58 -0.67
C MET A 61 2.41 12.99 -0.34
N PHE A 62 1.10 13.16 -0.23
CA PHE A 62 0.47 14.39 0.25
C PHE A 62 -0.39 14.07 1.46
N PHE A 63 -0.36 14.92 2.47
CA PHE A 63 -1.23 14.80 3.64
C PHE A 63 -2.02 16.09 3.85
N ASP A 64 -3.30 15.97 4.20
CA ASP A 64 -4.13 17.14 4.50
C ASP A 64 -3.74 17.72 5.86
N VAL A 65 -3.32 18.99 5.83
CA VAL A 65 -2.96 19.73 7.06
C VAL A 65 -4.14 19.85 8.04
N ALA A 66 -5.37 19.74 7.55
CA ALA A 66 -6.56 19.86 8.38
C ALA A 66 -6.79 18.65 9.28
N ASP A 67 -6.26 17.48 8.90
CA ASP A 67 -6.48 16.21 9.61
C ASP A 67 -5.32 15.80 10.51
N LEU A 68 -4.16 16.44 10.42
CA LEU A 68 -2.96 16.05 11.18
C LEU A 68 -3.20 15.99 12.69
N ALA A 69 -3.83 17.02 13.25
CA ALA A 69 -4.11 17.07 14.70
C ALA A 69 -5.11 15.99 15.14
N PHE A 70 -6.03 15.61 14.27
CA PHE A 70 -6.96 14.52 14.51
C PHE A 70 -6.23 13.17 14.53
N LEU A 71 -5.41 12.89 13.52
CA LEU A 71 -4.60 11.66 13.45
C LEU A 71 -3.66 11.52 14.64
N GLU A 72 -3.02 12.63 15.04
CA GLU A 72 -2.15 12.65 16.21
C GLU A 72 -2.92 12.39 17.50
N SER A 73 -4.17 12.87 17.62
CA SER A 73 -5.02 12.61 18.77
C SER A 73 -5.47 11.15 18.90
N LEU A 74 -5.46 10.39 17.81
CA LEU A 74 -5.74 8.96 17.75
C LEU A 74 -4.50 8.09 17.86
N ASP A 75 -3.29 8.69 17.85
CA ASP A 75 -2.01 7.99 17.78
C ASP A 75 -1.87 7.14 16.50
N LEU A 76 -2.41 7.65 15.37
CA LEU A 76 -2.44 6.95 14.07
C LEU A 76 -1.65 7.67 12.98
N PHE A 77 -0.98 8.78 13.28
CA PHE A 77 -0.30 9.56 12.24
C PHE A 77 0.88 8.81 11.62
N GLU A 78 1.64 8.09 12.43
CA GLU A 78 2.76 7.28 11.94
C GLU A 78 2.28 6.12 11.07
N GLU A 79 1.22 5.44 11.49
CA GLU A 79 0.61 4.35 10.74
C GLU A 79 0.10 4.80 9.37
N VAL A 80 -0.54 5.97 9.30
CA VAL A 80 -0.98 6.54 8.01
C VAL A 80 0.22 6.80 7.10
N ILE A 81 1.32 7.38 7.61
CA ILE A 81 2.52 7.62 6.81
C ILE A 81 3.10 6.30 6.27
N VAL A 82 3.20 5.27 7.10
CA VAL A 82 3.78 3.98 6.70
C VAL A 82 2.85 3.25 5.73
N HIS A 83 1.53 3.34 5.91
CA HIS A 83 0.52 2.82 4.99
C HIS A 83 0.68 3.45 3.59
N GLU A 84 0.67 4.76 3.50
CA GLU A 84 0.85 5.50 2.25
C GLU A 84 2.20 5.20 1.58
N MET A 85 3.25 5.02 2.37
CA MET A 85 4.56 4.59 1.87
C MET A 85 4.50 3.17 1.27
N GLY A 86 3.68 2.28 1.81
CA GLY A 86 3.39 0.97 1.23
C GLY A 86 2.86 1.09 -0.20
N HIS A 87 1.93 2.02 -0.44
CA HIS A 87 1.41 2.31 -1.78
C HIS A 87 2.48 2.91 -2.71
N VAL A 88 3.34 3.79 -2.21
CA VAL A 88 4.49 4.29 -2.98
C VAL A 88 5.40 3.15 -3.41
N LEU A 89 5.67 2.19 -2.54
CA LEU A 89 6.51 1.03 -2.84
C LEU A 89 5.84 -0.02 -3.73
N GLY A 90 4.55 0.11 -3.99
CA GLY A 90 3.87 -0.74 -4.95
C GLY A 90 2.85 -1.72 -4.37
N VAL A 91 2.63 -1.71 -3.06
CA VAL A 91 1.51 -2.47 -2.47
C VAL A 91 0.21 -1.92 -3.05
N GLY A 92 -0.57 -2.78 -3.68
CA GLY A 92 -1.79 -2.39 -4.40
C GLY A 92 -1.53 -1.72 -5.76
N THR A 93 -0.67 -0.75 -5.83
CA THR A 93 -0.42 0.11 -7.01
C THR A 93 0.34 -0.59 -8.14
N LEU A 94 1.25 -1.49 -7.82
CA LEU A 94 2.08 -2.21 -8.80
C LEU A 94 1.81 -3.72 -8.86
N TRP A 95 0.69 -4.18 -8.29
CA TRP A 95 0.31 -5.59 -8.35
C TRP A 95 -0.17 -6.01 -9.75
N ASN A 96 -0.77 -5.10 -10.49
CA ASN A 96 -1.16 -5.35 -11.88
C ASN A 96 -0.63 -4.24 -12.79
N VAL A 97 0.30 -4.59 -13.65
CA VAL A 97 0.93 -3.67 -14.61
C VAL A 97 0.63 -4.02 -16.06
N GLU A 98 -0.37 -4.89 -16.30
CA GLU A 98 -0.80 -5.27 -17.66
C GLU A 98 -1.32 -4.08 -18.45
N HIS A 99 -1.97 -3.13 -17.81
CA HIS A 99 -2.48 -1.92 -18.46
C HIS A 99 -1.38 -0.98 -18.96
N TYR A 100 -0.14 -1.16 -18.49
CA TYR A 100 1.05 -0.49 -19.07
C TYR A 100 1.68 -1.28 -20.21
N GLY A 101 1.07 -2.39 -20.64
CA GLY A 101 1.56 -3.24 -21.73
C GLY A 101 2.59 -4.29 -21.30
N TYR A 102 2.68 -4.59 -20.00
CA TYR A 102 3.62 -5.57 -19.46
C TYR A 102 2.88 -6.81 -18.92
N PRO A 103 3.40 -8.01 -19.20
CA PRO A 103 2.69 -9.26 -18.88
C PRO A 103 2.82 -9.69 -17.42
N ARG A 104 3.18 -8.78 -16.49
CA ARG A 104 3.29 -9.11 -15.07
C ARG A 104 2.04 -8.68 -14.32
N THR A 105 1.41 -9.63 -13.66
CA THR A 105 0.42 -9.35 -12.62
C THR A 105 0.71 -10.21 -11.39
N LEU A 106 0.60 -9.59 -10.22
CA LEU A 106 0.59 -10.26 -8.93
C LEU A 106 -0.84 -10.30 -8.35
N ARG A 107 -1.80 -9.80 -9.09
CA ARG A 107 -3.21 -9.86 -8.77
C ARG A 107 -3.93 -10.72 -9.79
N GLU A 108 -4.58 -11.76 -9.31
CA GLU A 108 -5.36 -12.69 -10.11
C GLU A 108 -6.76 -12.89 -9.53
N GLY A 109 -7.56 -13.69 -10.24
CA GLY A 109 -8.95 -13.97 -9.88
C GLY A 109 -9.95 -12.92 -10.38
N PRO A 110 -11.24 -13.21 -10.26
CA PRO A 110 -12.28 -12.24 -10.59
C PRO A 110 -12.33 -11.11 -9.56
N ASP A 111 -12.80 -9.94 -9.96
CA ASP A 111 -12.95 -8.77 -9.08
C ASP A 111 -13.84 -9.02 -7.85
N SER A 112 -14.70 -10.03 -7.90
CA SER A 112 -15.52 -10.47 -6.76
C SER A 112 -14.74 -11.32 -5.74
N ASN A 113 -13.58 -11.84 -6.12
CA ASN A 113 -12.71 -12.62 -5.25
C ASN A 113 -11.26 -12.56 -5.75
N PRO A 114 -10.63 -11.36 -5.73
CA PRO A 114 -9.25 -11.18 -6.15
C PRO A 114 -8.29 -11.75 -5.11
N TYR A 115 -7.13 -12.19 -5.57
CA TYR A 115 -6.08 -12.71 -4.71
C TYR A 115 -4.69 -12.33 -5.24
N PHE A 116 -3.73 -12.32 -4.33
CA PHE A 116 -2.34 -12.09 -4.63
C PHE A 116 -1.64 -13.42 -4.93
N ASN A 117 -0.96 -13.53 -6.08
CA ASN A 117 -0.31 -14.77 -6.50
C ASN A 117 1.20 -14.79 -6.25
N GLY A 118 1.76 -13.76 -5.64
CA GLY A 118 3.18 -13.70 -5.30
C GLY A 118 3.58 -14.79 -4.30
N HIS A 119 4.69 -15.47 -4.57
CA HIS A 119 5.10 -16.63 -3.79
C HIS A 119 5.43 -16.31 -2.32
N LYS A 120 6.13 -15.22 -2.06
CA LYS A 120 6.59 -14.88 -0.69
C LYS A 120 5.45 -14.41 0.19
N GLY A 121 4.56 -13.57 -0.35
CA GLY A 121 3.34 -13.18 0.35
C GLY A 121 2.52 -14.40 0.76
N ASN A 122 2.27 -15.32 -0.17
CA ASN A 122 1.53 -16.55 0.10
C ASN A 122 2.22 -17.51 1.08
N VAL A 123 3.56 -17.61 1.06
CA VAL A 123 4.30 -18.41 2.06
C VAL A 123 4.05 -17.87 3.46
N HIS A 124 4.09 -16.56 3.64
CA HIS A 124 3.84 -15.94 4.96
C HIS A 124 2.36 -16.00 5.34
N TRP A 125 1.44 -15.79 4.40
CA TRP A 125 0.01 -15.98 4.61
C TRP A 125 -0.32 -17.38 5.17
N ASN A 126 0.18 -18.42 4.52
CA ASN A 126 -0.01 -19.80 4.99
C ASN A 126 0.67 -20.07 6.35
N ALA A 127 1.82 -19.44 6.59
CA ALA A 127 2.55 -19.60 7.86
C ALA A 127 1.83 -18.93 9.06
N GLU A 128 1.01 -17.90 8.80
CA GLU A 128 0.13 -17.29 9.81
C GLU A 128 -1.19 -18.07 10.00
N GLY A 129 -1.43 -19.10 9.21
CA GLY A 129 -2.63 -19.94 9.28
C GLY A 129 -3.69 -19.62 8.24
N GLY A 130 -3.37 -18.73 7.27
CA GLY A 130 -4.24 -18.45 6.15
C GLY A 130 -4.44 -19.66 5.24
N LEU A 131 -5.57 -19.74 4.60
CA LEU A 131 -5.96 -20.83 3.71
C LEU A 131 -6.17 -20.32 2.28
N GLY A 132 -5.71 -21.13 1.31
CA GLY A 132 -5.77 -20.75 -0.09
C GLY A 132 -4.81 -19.60 -0.43
N GLU A 133 -5.15 -18.85 -1.47
CA GLU A 133 -4.36 -17.70 -1.91
C GLU A 133 -4.60 -16.49 -0.99
N LEU A 134 -3.59 -15.65 -0.86
CA LEU A 134 -3.62 -14.42 -0.07
C LEU A 134 -4.71 -13.46 -0.61
N PRO A 135 -5.76 -13.17 0.15
CA PRO A 135 -6.91 -12.44 -0.38
C PRO A 135 -6.64 -10.93 -0.50
N ILE A 136 -7.00 -10.38 -1.65
CA ILE A 136 -7.04 -8.95 -1.92
C ILE A 136 -8.46 -8.43 -1.64
N GLU A 137 -8.59 -7.15 -1.25
CA GLU A 137 -9.86 -6.51 -0.98
C GLU A 137 -10.79 -6.50 -2.21
N ASN A 138 -12.01 -6.94 -2.02
CA ASN A 138 -13.01 -7.06 -3.07
C ASN A 138 -14.20 -6.09 -2.91
N GLU A 139 -14.23 -5.36 -1.83
CA GLU A 139 -15.29 -4.41 -1.50
C GLU A 139 -14.77 -2.96 -1.48
N GLY A 140 -15.68 -2.01 -1.31
CA GLY A 140 -15.34 -0.59 -1.29
C GLY A 140 -15.27 0.07 -2.67
N GLY A 141 -14.84 1.33 -2.68
CA GLY A 141 -14.70 2.17 -3.86
C GLY A 141 -13.35 2.05 -4.57
N PRO A 142 -13.15 2.88 -5.61
CA PRO A 142 -11.81 3.10 -6.17
C PRO A 142 -10.86 3.56 -5.05
N GLY A 143 -9.66 3.02 -5.01
CA GLY A 143 -8.71 3.24 -3.92
C GLY A 143 -8.72 2.09 -2.91
N THR A 144 -9.88 1.60 -2.47
CA THR A 144 -9.98 0.46 -1.54
C THR A 144 -9.85 -0.88 -2.26
N ARG A 145 -10.80 -1.11 -3.17
CA ARG A 145 -10.93 -2.37 -3.88
C ARG A 145 -9.74 -2.60 -4.81
N LEU A 146 -9.16 -3.79 -4.75
CA LEU A 146 -8.05 -4.27 -5.57
C LEU A 146 -6.66 -3.70 -5.22
N SER A 147 -6.56 -2.85 -4.21
CA SER A 147 -5.30 -2.20 -3.81
C SER A 147 -4.89 -2.42 -2.35
N HIS A 148 -5.71 -3.14 -1.59
CA HIS A 148 -5.46 -3.46 -0.19
C HIS A 148 -5.56 -4.96 0.08
N TRP A 149 -5.04 -5.42 1.22
CA TRP A 149 -5.39 -6.72 1.74
C TRP A 149 -6.85 -6.73 2.18
N ARG A 150 -7.48 -7.91 2.11
CA ARG A 150 -8.90 -8.05 2.48
C ARG A 150 -9.09 -7.86 3.98
N GLU A 151 -9.82 -6.81 4.35
CA GLU A 151 -10.11 -6.44 5.73
C GLU A 151 -10.71 -7.60 6.52
N SER A 152 -11.75 -8.24 5.99
CA SER A 152 -12.42 -9.37 6.61
C SER A 152 -11.53 -10.59 6.88
N SER A 153 -10.35 -10.65 6.29
CA SER A 153 -9.38 -11.73 6.47
C SER A 153 -8.17 -11.34 7.32
N MET A 154 -7.77 -10.08 7.26
CA MET A 154 -6.51 -9.63 7.85
C MET A 154 -6.67 -8.58 8.96
N ASN A 155 -7.88 -8.00 9.12
CA ASN A 155 -8.25 -7.11 10.20
C ASN A 155 -7.26 -5.94 10.40
N ASN A 156 -6.44 -5.95 11.44
CA ASN A 156 -5.53 -4.86 11.79
C ASN A 156 -4.16 -4.93 11.11
N GLU A 157 -4.01 -5.69 10.03
CA GLU A 157 -2.78 -5.59 9.24
C GLU A 157 -2.71 -4.22 8.57
N LEU A 158 -1.54 -3.58 8.61
CA LEU A 158 -1.38 -2.17 8.22
C LEU A 158 -1.88 -1.85 6.82
N MET A 159 -1.76 -2.77 5.84
CA MET A 159 -2.14 -2.54 4.44
C MET A 159 -3.56 -3.04 4.11
N THR A 160 -4.44 -3.18 5.10
CA THR A 160 -5.88 -3.27 4.88
C THR A 160 -6.49 -1.88 4.65
N GLY A 161 -7.75 -1.81 4.25
CA GLY A 161 -8.44 -0.53 4.03
C GLY A 161 -8.88 0.20 5.30
N TYR A 162 -8.52 -0.30 6.48
CA TYR A 162 -8.86 0.27 7.78
C TYR A 162 -7.66 0.32 8.70
N LEU A 163 -7.49 1.41 9.42
CA LEU A 163 -6.58 1.48 10.56
C LEU A 163 -7.38 1.37 11.85
N ASN A 164 -7.11 0.36 12.63
CA ASN A 164 -7.73 0.16 13.92
C ASN A 164 -7.18 1.15 14.96
N LEU A 165 -7.97 1.45 15.98
CA LEU A 165 -7.44 2.14 17.15
C LEU A 165 -6.53 1.17 17.91
N GLY A 166 -5.25 1.45 17.98
CA GLY A 166 -4.21 0.61 18.57
C GLY A 166 -3.19 0.14 17.53
N GLU A 167 -2.67 -1.05 17.68
CA GLU A 167 -1.60 -1.55 16.82
C GLU A 167 -2.10 -1.96 15.42
N ASN A 168 -1.42 -1.44 14.39
CA ASN A 168 -1.61 -1.78 12.98
C ASN A 168 -0.28 -2.32 12.42
N PRO A 169 0.06 -3.58 12.67
CA PRO A 169 1.38 -4.09 12.34
C PRO A 169 1.60 -4.25 10.84
N LEU A 170 2.76 -3.79 10.36
CA LEU A 170 3.29 -4.15 9.05
C LEU A 170 3.77 -5.61 9.10
N SER A 171 2.92 -6.52 8.69
CA SER A 171 3.18 -7.95 8.83
C SER A 171 4.28 -8.47 7.90
N ARG A 172 4.77 -9.67 8.21
CA ARG A 172 5.67 -10.39 7.29
C ARG A 172 4.99 -10.80 5.97
N ILE A 173 3.67 -10.79 5.90
CA ILE A 173 2.91 -11.02 4.67
C ILE A 173 3.16 -9.86 3.72
N THR A 174 2.98 -8.62 4.17
CA THR A 174 3.28 -7.41 3.40
C THR A 174 4.76 -7.31 3.06
N ALA A 175 5.67 -7.58 4.00
CA ALA A 175 7.11 -7.64 3.72
C ALA A 175 7.46 -8.69 2.66
N GLY A 176 6.76 -9.82 2.66
CA GLY A 176 6.87 -10.86 1.63
C GLY A 176 6.36 -10.41 0.28
N SER A 177 5.25 -9.69 0.23
CA SER A 177 4.69 -9.15 -1.01
C SER A 177 5.61 -8.11 -1.66
N LEU A 178 6.27 -7.27 -0.88
CA LEU A 178 7.31 -6.35 -1.37
C LEU A 178 8.49 -7.11 -1.98
N LYS A 179 8.83 -8.28 -1.45
CA LYS A 179 9.86 -9.15 -2.05
C LYS A 179 9.40 -9.75 -3.38
N ASP A 180 8.12 -10.08 -3.52
CA ASP A 180 7.54 -10.56 -4.78
C ASP A 180 7.49 -9.42 -5.83
N LEU A 181 7.35 -8.17 -5.41
CA LEU A 181 7.52 -6.99 -6.25
C LEU A 181 8.97 -6.82 -6.75
N GLY A 182 9.95 -7.34 -6.01
CA GLY A 182 11.38 -7.30 -6.38
C GLY A 182 12.29 -6.57 -5.38
N TYR A 183 11.74 -6.07 -4.28
CA TYR A 183 12.56 -5.42 -3.24
C TYR A 183 13.36 -6.44 -2.43
N GLY A 184 14.54 -6.02 -1.97
CA GLY A 184 15.30 -6.74 -0.96
C GLY A 184 14.72 -6.48 0.43
N THR A 185 13.87 -7.37 0.95
CA THR A 185 13.30 -7.25 2.29
C THR A 185 13.95 -8.22 3.26
N SER A 186 14.10 -7.80 4.53
CA SER A 186 14.32 -8.74 5.61
C SER A 186 13.03 -9.54 5.80
N ASN A 187 12.96 -10.81 5.81
CA ASN A 187 11.72 -11.59 6.03
C ASN A 187 11.14 -11.40 7.47
N LYS A 188 11.32 -10.23 8.04
CA LYS A 188 10.83 -9.83 9.36
C LYS A 188 9.79 -8.75 9.14
N GLY A 189 8.55 -9.05 9.47
CA GLY A 189 7.52 -8.08 9.75
C GLY A 189 7.42 -7.87 11.26
N GLU A 190 6.54 -6.99 11.66
CA GLU A 190 6.10 -6.85 13.03
C GLU A 190 5.32 -8.10 13.49
N SER A 191 5.14 -8.24 14.80
CA SER A 191 4.35 -9.33 15.35
C SER A 191 2.90 -9.19 14.91
N TYR A 192 2.41 -10.16 14.19
CA TYR A 192 1.07 -10.17 13.64
C TYR A 192 0.50 -11.58 13.73
N ASP A 193 -0.71 -11.70 14.23
CA ASP A 193 -1.49 -12.93 14.24
C ASP A 193 -2.75 -12.71 13.40
N LEU A 194 -2.99 -13.57 12.42
CA LEU A 194 -4.27 -13.57 11.72
C LEU A 194 -5.43 -13.65 12.71
N PRO A 195 -6.52 -12.91 12.46
CA PRO A 195 -7.73 -13.04 13.28
C PRO A 195 -8.10 -14.51 13.40
N LYS A 196 -8.18 -15.01 14.63
CA LYS A 196 -8.44 -16.44 14.89
C LYS A 196 -9.90 -16.76 14.54
N GLY A 197 -10.17 -16.89 13.25
CA GLY A 197 -11.34 -17.58 12.77
C GLY A 197 -10.98 -19.03 12.49
N THR A 198 -11.75 -19.97 13.03
CA THR A 198 -11.71 -21.34 12.54
C THR A 198 -12.11 -21.28 11.06
N PRO A 199 -11.49 -22.07 10.16
CA PRO A 199 -11.96 -22.18 8.78
C PRO A 199 -13.46 -22.49 8.78
N GLY A 200 -14.28 -21.59 8.24
CA GLY A 200 -15.74 -21.72 8.26
C GLY A 200 -16.47 -20.91 9.33
N VAL A 201 -15.79 -20.15 10.17
CA VAL A 201 -16.46 -19.11 10.98
C VAL A 201 -16.80 -17.95 10.06
N ASP A 202 -18.04 -17.48 10.20
CA ASP A 202 -18.60 -16.41 9.40
C ASP A 202 -17.79 -15.13 9.62
N ILE A 203 -16.99 -14.78 8.64
CA ILE A 203 -16.10 -13.61 8.65
C ILE A 203 -16.93 -12.32 8.71
N SER A 204 -18.23 -12.37 8.39
CA SER A 204 -19.14 -11.23 8.48
C SER A 204 -19.29 -10.69 9.90
N GLU A 205 -19.18 -11.53 10.95
CA GLU A 205 -19.20 -11.07 12.34
C GLU A 205 -17.95 -10.24 12.71
N PHE A 206 -16.80 -10.49 12.09
CA PHE A 206 -15.57 -9.72 12.31
C PHE A 206 -15.61 -8.40 11.55
N ALA A 207 -16.08 -8.38 10.32
CA ALA A 207 -16.23 -7.16 9.53
C ALA A 207 -17.19 -6.16 10.19
N GLU A 208 -18.33 -6.64 10.72
CA GLU A 208 -19.27 -5.81 11.47
C GLU A 208 -18.69 -5.25 12.78
N SER A 209 -17.75 -5.97 13.42
CA SER A 209 -17.13 -5.51 14.68
C SER A 209 -16.08 -4.42 14.47
N ASN A 210 -15.48 -4.34 13.29
CA ASN A 210 -14.39 -3.40 12.99
C ASN A 210 -14.87 -2.11 12.29
N GLU A 211 -15.97 -2.14 11.55
CA GLU A 211 -16.54 -0.92 10.92
C GLU A 211 -16.85 0.23 11.89
N GLY A 212 -16.87 -0.02 13.19
CA GLY A 212 -17.12 0.99 14.22
C GLY A 212 -15.92 1.34 15.10
N GLN A 213 -14.76 0.71 14.92
CA GLN A 213 -13.62 0.83 15.84
C GLN A 213 -12.36 1.44 15.22
N GLY A 214 -12.31 1.63 13.92
CA GLY A 214 -11.15 2.13 13.20
C GLY A 214 -11.45 3.24 12.21
N LEU A 215 -10.38 3.79 11.67
CA LEU A 215 -10.43 4.78 10.60
C LEU A 215 -10.50 4.07 9.25
N ASN A 216 -11.55 4.32 8.46
CA ASN A 216 -11.65 3.80 7.10
C ASN A 216 -10.72 4.59 6.17
N ILE A 217 -9.43 4.28 6.22
CA ILE A 217 -8.40 5.00 5.46
C ILE A 217 -8.65 4.89 3.96
N ALA A 218 -9.09 3.75 3.47
CA ALA A 218 -9.35 3.53 2.06
C ALA A 218 -10.47 4.40 1.45
N LYS A 219 -11.30 5.05 2.27
CA LYS A 219 -12.22 6.11 1.82
C LYS A 219 -11.63 7.50 1.95
N MET A 220 -10.54 7.63 2.67
CA MET A 220 -9.88 8.88 3.03
C MET A 220 -8.50 9.03 2.37
N GLU A 221 -8.23 8.21 1.36
CA GLU A 221 -6.99 8.26 0.59
C GLU A 221 -7.27 8.29 -0.91
N ILE A 222 -6.27 8.76 -1.66
CA ILE A 222 -6.22 8.65 -3.12
C ILE A 222 -4.92 7.95 -3.51
N ILE A 223 -5.05 6.76 -4.07
CA ILE A 223 -3.93 6.01 -4.60
C ILE A 223 -3.55 6.57 -5.98
N LEU A 224 -2.30 6.99 -6.11
CA LEU A 224 -1.77 7.56 -7.33
C LEU A 224 -1.09 6.47 -8.18
N GLU A 225 -1.31 6.55 -9.49
CA GLU A 225 -0.68 5.63 -10.45
C GLU A 225 0.62 6.22 -11.02
N PRO A 226 1.58 5.37 -11.45
CA PRO A 226 2.80 5.85 -12.09
C PRO A 226 2.52 6.67 -13.34
N ILE A 227 3.25 7.75 -13.51
CA ILE A 227 3.17 8.63 -14.68
C ILE A 227 4.25 8.34 -15.73
N GLY A 228 5.22 7.50 -15.43
CA GLY A 228 6.27 7.16 -16.37
C GLY A 228 7.12 5.96 -15.98
N LEU A 229 7.65 5.32 -17.02
CA LEU A 229 8.67 4.30 -16.91
C LEU A 229 10.03 4.88 -17.25
N VAL A 230 11.05 4.50 -16.50
CA VAL A 230 12.43 4.83 -16.81
C VAL A 230 13.22 3.56 -17.15
N THR A 231 14.03 3.66 -18.17
CA THR A 231 15.00 2.62 -18.54
C THR A 231 16.39 3.14 -18.22
N ASN A 232 17.21 2.32 -17.58
CA ASN A 232 18.63 2.60 -17.54
C ASN A 232 19.19 2.40 -18.96
N GLU A 233 19.76 3.44 -19.56
CA GLU A 233 20.54 3.33 -20.78
C GLU A 233 21.92 2.71 -20.51
#